data_8f3d4ead94142b0616b5f3b259e6bf1b
#
_entry.id   8f3d4ead94142b0616b5f3b259e6bf1b
#
_cell.length_a   1.000
_cell.length_b   1.000
_cell.length_c   1.000
_cell.angle_alpha   90.00
_cell.angle_beta   90.00
_cell.angle_gamma   90.00
#
_symmetry.space_group_name_H-M   'P 1'
#
loop_
_entity.id
_entity.type
_entity.pdbx_description
1 polymer ?
#
loop_
_entity_poly.entity_id
_entity_poly.type
_entity_poly.pdbx_seq_one_letter_code
_entity_poly.pdbx_strand_id
1 'polypeptide(L)'
;MKRILLLFLFFIFTNSFAQPITVNTTTYTVPQLVQDVLFGNGTAGSSCVGTIENISWKTGSGSSNGTTFNSSNGIGYFTNTNPNFPIANGVILSTGTVNTAPGPNNNTQSNGNVAWTGDADLFDYMFDIGIVDNTNDYNNATVLEFDFVPLTDEMSFDFLFASEEYGDFQCNYSDAFAFFLTNTTAATPAINLALVPNTTIPISVTTIRDDTGLPTCDEANPAYFGFNNQGGNAGSAAINFNGQTKLMTATSPVIPGNTYHIKLVIADLDDQSWDSAVFLGGGSFSIGTLSIAEPGDIDGLSDLTIADGTALCGSSSIAIQAGAITIPGVTYNWYLDGGIISGANTNVYTIDEPGIYDVEINYPGGCQQTDSLVVEFYPDLTLVTPSDIIQCTQPFDVNENENLILNGNSGNVSYHYTLAGAQQSSDYILNPNSYNGLNGNTVYVAVEDDNTGCITVIDFDLISDPTLCIPPVIPVTPTDLALCEATNGSNSATFNFTSQVGVAYGTYSVTDYTLTFHTSQIDADSGNNPISPINSFPGNNNQEVYIRLEDNANPTAYGTTSFTLFVNSLPTVSITSDSPTCTGTS
;
A
#
# COMPACT_ATOMS: atom_id res chain seq x y z
N MET A 1 -63.12 20.18 -45.42
CA MET A 1 -62.19 19.46 -46.31
C MET A 1 -60.85 19.39 -45.57
N LYS A 2 -60.60 18.28 -44.88
CA LYS A 2 -59.30 18.00 -44.21
C LYS A 2 -58.43 17.22 -45.21
N ARG A 3 -57.30 17.81 -45.61
CA ARG A 3 -56.27 17.13 -46.41
C ARG A 3 -55.39 16.34 -45.49
N ILE A 4 -55.45 15.01 -45.61
CA ILE A 4 -54.51 14.07 -44.96
C ILE A 4 -53.27 14.00 -45.84
N LEU A 5 -52.13 14.46 -45.31
CA LEU A 5 -50.81 14.35 -45.93
C LEU A 5 -50.25 12.99 -45.53
N LEU A 6 -50.20 12.03 -46.45
CA LEU A 6 -49.54 10.73 -46.26
C LEU A 6 -48.04 10.92 -46.47
N LEU A 7 -47.24 10.86 -45.38
CA LEU A 7 -45.77 10.78 -45.43
C LEU A 7 -45.37 9.32 -45.74
N PHE A 8 -44.89 9.06 -46.94
CA PHE A 8 -44.21 7.81 -47.28
C PHE A 8 -42.80 7.86 -46.71
N LEU A 9 -42.54 7.14 -45.61
CA LEU A 9 -41.20 6.86 -45.13
C LEU A 9 -40.58 5.79 -46.06
N PHE A 10 -39.69 6.22 -46.94
CA PHE A 10 -38.82 5.33 -47.69
C PHE A 10 -37.73 4.81 -46.70
N PHE A 11 -37.91 3.59 -46.19
CA PHE A 11 -36.81 2.85 -45.57
C PHE A 11 -35.82 2.44 -46.66
N ILE A 12 -34.75 3.21 -46.82
CA ILE A 12 -33.59 2.77 -47.59
C ILE A 12 -32.90 1.68 -46.75
N PHE A 13 -33.17 0.42 -47.06
CA PHE A 13 -32.33 -0.68 -46.63
C PHE A 13 -30.99 -0.53 -47.34
N THR A 14 -30.00 0.10 -46.71
CA THR A 14 -28.61 -0.06 -47.11
C THR A 14 -28.23 -1.49 -46.75
N ASN A 15 -28.19 -2.37 -47.74
CA ASN A 15 -27.49 -3.64 -47.60
C ASN A 15 -26.02 -3.29 -47.33
N SER A 16 -25.64 -3.35 -46.09
CA SER A 16 -24.21 -3.28 -45.68
C SER A 16 -23.62 -4.62 -46.10
N PHE A 17 -23.07 -4.68 -47.30
CA PHE A 17 -22.25 -5.84 -47.68
C PHE A 17 -21.05 -5.86 -46.73
N ALA A 18 -20.81 -6.99 -46.12
CA ALA A 18 -19.62 -7.21 -45.33
C ALA A 18 -18.40 -6.94 -46.22
N GLN A 19 -17.57 -6.01 -45.83
CA GLN A 19 -16.36 -5.63 -46.59
C GLN A 19 -15.25 -6.66 -46.35
N PRO A 20 -14.51 -7.07 -47.39
CA PRO A 20 -13.26 -7.80 -47.19
C PRO A 20 -12.26 -7.03 -46.32
N ILE A 21 -11.29 -7.73 -45.73
CA ILE A 21 -10.13 -7.06 -45.16
C ILE A 21 -9.39 -6.30 -46.27
N THR A 22 -8.60 -5.32 -45.88
CA THR A 22 -7.61 -4.71 -46.80
C THR A 22 -6.22 -5.12 -46.40
N VAL A 23 -5.37 -5.42 -47.39
CA VAL A 23 -3.96 -5.75 -47.15
C VAL A 23 -3.08 -4.72 -47.82
N ASN A 24 -2.02 -4.30 -47.14
CA ASN A 24 -1.05 -3.35 -47.65
C ASN A 24 0.39 -3.82 -47.33
N THR A 25 1.25 -3.87 -48.32
CA THR A 25 2.64 -4.31 -48.21
C THR A 25 3.66 -3.17 -48.36
N THR A 26 3.20 -1.92 -48.39
CA THR A 26 4.04 -0.74 -48.65
C THR A 26 3.96 0.37 -47.59
N THR A 27 2.94 0.37 -46.76
CA THR A 27 2.73 1.41 -45.73
C THR A 27 3.76 1.33 -44.61
N TYR A 28 4.11 0.12 -44.19
CA TYR A 28 5.06 -0.16 -43.13
C TYR A 28 6.23 -1.00 -43.63
N THR A 29 7.44 -0.74 -43.16
CA THR A 29 8.55 -1.68 -43.21
C THR A 29 8.34 -2.82 -42.21
N VAL A 30 9.01 -3.96 -42.33
CA VAL A 30 8.85 -5.06 -41.38
C VAL A 30 9.21 -4.65 -39.94
N PRO A 31 10.29 -3.91 -39.67
CA PRO A 31 10.53 -3.36 -38.35
C PRO A 31 9.37 -2.51 -37.80
N GLN A 32 8.76 -1.67 -38.62
CA GLN A 32 7.57 -0.89 -38.23
C GLN A 32 6.34 -1.77 -38.01
N LEU A 33 6.16 -2.87 -38.75
CA LEU A 33 5.10 -3.84 -38.49
C LEU A 33 5.25 -4.46 -37.08
N VAL A 34 6.46 -4.73 -36.65
CA VAL A 34 6.71 -5.20 -35.29
C VAL A 34 6.48 -4.07 -34.29
N GLN A 35 7.20 -2.96 -34.41
CA GLN A 35 7.24 -1.89 -33.42
C GLN A 35 5.93 -1.09 -33.35
N ASP A 36 5.40 -0.67 -34.51
CA ASP A 36 4.27 0.27 -34.58
C ASP A 36 2.91 -0.45 -34.65
N VAL A 37 2.87 -1.68 -35.22
CA VAL A 37 1.63 -2.41 -35.40
C VAL A 37 1.43 -3.48 -34.33
N LEU A 38 2.34 -4.45 -34.17
CA LEU A 38 2.16 -5.53 -33.20
C LEU A 38 2.20 -5.01 -31.75
N PHE A 39 3.17 -4.17 -31.44
CA PHE A 39 3.29 -3.56 -30.11
C PHE A 39 2.51 -2.25 -29.98
N GLY A 40 2.07 -1.62 -31.06
CA GLY A 40 1.30 -0.39 -31.05
C GLY A 40 2.10 0.87 -30.73
N ASN A 41 3.42 0.86 -30.80
CA ASN A 41 4.27 2.04 -30.60
C ASN A 41 3.92 3.12 -31.64
N GLY A 42 3.50 4.32 -31.18
CA GLY A 42 3.18 5.43 -32.06
C GLY A 42 1.71 5.83 -32.12
N THR A 43 0.81 5.09 -31.51
CA THR A 43 -0.58 5.51 -31.29
C THR A 43 -0.74 6.11 -29.89
N ALA A 44 -1.42 7.25 -29.77
CA ALA A 44 -1.69 7.86 -28.47
C ALA A 44 -2.47 6.85 -27.61
N GLY A 45 -1.86 6.39 -26.50
CA GLY A 45 -2.41 5.38 -25.60
C GLY A 45 -1.82 3.99 -25.76
N SER A 46 -0.81 3.80 -26.63
CA SER A 46 -0.08 2.53 -26.73
C SER A 46 0.91 2.37 -25.57
N SER A 47 1.03 1.13 -25.08
CA SER A 47 2.02 0.76 -24.06
C SER A 47 3.43 1.03 -24.59
N CYS A 48 4.26 1.70 -23.81
CA CYS A 48 5.68 1.77 -24.08
C CYS A 48 6.26 0.37 -23.96
N VAL A 49 6.88 -0.08 -25.01
CA VAL A 49 7.43 -1.43 -25.05
C VAL A 49 8.88 -1.36 -24.59
N GLY A 50 9.29 -2.36 -23.85
CA GLY A 50 10.70 -2.60 -23.59
C GLY A 50 11.51 -2.67 -24.89
N THR A 51 12.79 -2.87 -24.79
CA THR A 51 13.69 -2.94 -25.94
C THR A 51 13.23 -4.03 -26.92
N ILE A 52 12.95 -3.67 -28.18
CA ILE A 52 12.72 -4.60 -29.29
C ILE A 52 13.90 -4.47 -30.23
N GLU A 53 14.63 -5.55 -30.43
CA GLU A 53 15.88 -5.56 -31.19
C GLU A 53 15.94 -6.76 -32.13
N ASN A 54 16.97 -6.81 -32.99
CA ASN A 54 17.30 -7.93 -33.83
C ASN A 54 16.15 -8.41 -34.73
N ILE A 55 15.29 -7.47 -35.20
CA ILE A 55 14.16 -7.80 -36.06
C ILE A 55 14.68 -8.34 -37.40
N SER A 56 14.30 -9.58 -37.71
CA SER A 56 14.66 -10.24 -38.96
C SER A 56 13.45 -10.96 -39.55
N TRP A 57 13.47 -11.22 -40.85
CA TRP A 57 12.40 -11.93 -41.54
C TRP A 57 12.89 -12.62 -42.78
N LYS A 58 12.17 -13.66 -43.17
CA LYS A 58 12.38 -14.40 -44.42
C LYS A 58 11.00 -14.66 -45.04
N THR A 59 10.79 -14.28 -46.29
CA THR A 59 9.56 -14.53 -47.04
C THR A 59 9.81 -14.42 -48.53
N GLY A 60 9.06 -15.18 -49.34
CA GLY A 60 9.19 -15.20 -50.78
C GLY A 60 10.50 -15.84 -51.27
N SER A 61 10.73 -15.78 -52.58
CA SER A 61 11.89 -16.39 -53.20
C SER A 61 13.15 -15.57 -52.98
N GLY A 62 13.73 -15.58 -51.81
CA GLY A 62 15.10 -15.23 -51.90
C GLY A 62 15.80 -14.32 -50.94
N SER A 63 15.25 -13.77 -49.92
CA SER A 63 16.17 -13.14 -48.95
C SER A 63 15.60 -12.96 -47.57
N SER A 64 16.33 -13.41 -46.57
CA SER A 64 16.20 -12.90 -45.22
C SER A 64 16.62 -11.42 -45.20
N ASN A 65 15.97 -10.62 -44.32
CA ASN A 65 16.29 -9.21 -44.09
C ASN A 65 16.11 -8.27 -45.30
N GLY A 66 15.11 -8.52 -46.14
CA GLY A 66 14.67 -7.56 -47.15
C GLY A 66 14.21 -6.25 -46.53
N THR A 67 14.46 -5.13 -47.20
CA THR A 67 14.09 -3.79 -46.70
C THR A 67 12.77 -3.29 -47.25
N THR A 68 12.19 -3.97 -48.22
CA THR A 68 10.94 -3.55 -48.86
C THR A 68 10.08 -4.76 -49.19
N PHE A 69 8.77 -4.59 -49.04
CA PHE A 69 7.79 -5.56 -49.48
C PHE A 69 7.59 -5.52 -51.00
N ASN A 70 7.23 -6.66 -51.56
CA ASN A 70 6.80 -6.79 -52.92
C ASN A 70 5.56 -7.68 -53.03
N SER A 71 4.97 -7.83 -54.20
CA SER A 71 3.72 -8.56 -54.41
C SER A 71 3.80 -10.07 -54.15
N SER A 72 4.97 -10.64 -54.04
CA SER A 72 5.21 -12.04 -53.70
C SER A 72 5.58 -12.24 -52.21
N ASN A 73 5.42 -11.20 -51.41
CA ASN A 73 5.79 -11.22 -50.00
C ASN A 73 4.69 -11.86 -49.17
N GLY A 74 5.05 -12.76 -48.25
CA GLY A 74 4.18 -13.39 -47.30
C GLY A 74 3.90 -12.55 -46.05
N ILE A 75 4.37 -11.31 -45.95
CA ILE A 75 4.17 -10.43 -44.79
C ILE A 75 3.46 -9.14 -45.21
N GLY A 76 2.44 -8.71 -44.45
CA GLY A 76 1.75 -7.45 -44.74
C GLY A 76 1.01 -6.88 -43.55
N TYR A 77 0.61 -5.63 -43.68
CA TYR A 77 -0.36 -4.97 -42.77
C TYR A 77 -1.76 -5.21 -43.28
N PHE A 78 -2.70 -5.53 -42.38
CA PHE A 78 -4.10 -5.59 -42.73
C PHE A 78 -4.96 -4.69 -41.87
N THR A 79 -6.13 -4.26 -42.42
CA THR A 79 -7.21 -3.62 -41.67
C THR A 79 -8.52 -4.29 -42.01
N ASN A 80 -9.47 -4.27 -41.07
CA ASN A 80 -10.74 -4.93 -41.17
C ASN A 80 -11.87 -4.07 -40.63
N THR A 81 -13.00 -4.10 -41.34
CA THR A 81 -14.29 -3.55 -40.88
C THR A 81 -15.43 -4.57 -40.96
N ASN A 82 -15.13 -5.81 -41.37
CA ASN A 82 -16.10 -6.90 -41.47
C ASN A 82 -16.36 -7.48 -40.08
N PRO A 83 -17.61 -7.49 -39.58
CA PRO A 83 -17.93 -8.00 -38.26
C PRO A 83 -17.71 -9.51 -38.07
N ASN A 84 -17.57 -10.27 -39.16
CA ASN A 84 -17.32 -11.71 -39.14
C ASN A 84 -15.82 -12.06 -39.00
N PHE A 85 -14.93 -11.06 -39.00
CA PHE A 85 -13.50 -11.24 -38.76
C PHE A 85 -13.11 -10.51 -37.48
N PRO A 86 -12.57 -11.23 -36.47
CA PRO A 86 -12.51 -10.70 -35.10
C PRO A 86 -11.36 -9.73 -34.84
N ILE A 87 -10.39 -9.59 -35.77
CA ILE A 87 -9.25 -8.70 -35.62
C ILE A 87 -9.43 -7.44 -36.47
N ALA A 88 -9.33 -6.27 -35.82
CA ALA A 88 -9.57 -4.99 -36.51
C ALA A 88 -8.41 -4.57 -37.45
N ASN A 89 -7.19 -4.83 -37.04
CA ASN A 89 -5.97 -4.59 -37.81
C ASN A 89 -4.82 -5.43 -37.26
N GLY A 90 -3.74 -5.52 -38.02
CA GLY A 90 -2.57 -6.26 -37.54
C GLY A 90 -1.61 -6.66 -38.64
N VAL A 91 -0.83 -7.69 -38.37
CA VAL A 91 0.15 -8.27 -39.30
C VAL A 91 -0.33 -9.64 -39.77
N ILE A 92 -0.28 -9.87 -41.07
CA ILE A 92 -0.52 -11.18 -41.69
C ILE A 92 0.81 -11.82 -42.10
N LEU A 93 0.98 -13.09 -41.75
CA LEU A 93 2.01 -13.98 -42.24
C LEU A 93 1.33 -15.06 -43.09
N SER A 94 1.79 -15.33 -44.31
CA SER A 94 1.18 -16.30 -45.22
C SER A 94 2.23 -17.10 -45.96
N THR A 95 1.88 -18.33 -46.33
CA THR A 95 2.68 -19.21 -47.19
C THR A 95 2.59 -18.79 -48.67
N GLY A 96 1.57 -17.98 -49.02
CA GLY A 96 1.40 -17.32 -50.30
C GLY A 96 1.57 -15.81 -50.23
N THR A 97 1.22 -15.12 -51.35
CA THR A 97 1.25 -13.66 -51.35
C THR A 97 0.08 -13.07 -50.56
N VAL A 98 0.38 -12.24 -49.56
CA VAL A 98 -0.66 -11.64 -48.70
C VAL A 98 -1.65 -10.74 -49.45
N ASN A 99 -1.30 -10.27 -50.64
CA ASN A 99 -2.20 -9.43 -51.46
C ASN A 99 -3.46 -10.17 -51.97
N THR A 100 -3.46 -11.49 -51.92
CA THR A 100 -4.61 -12.33 -52.32
C THR A 100 -5.47 -12.77 -51.14
N ALA A 101 -5.02 -12.50 -49.90
CA ALA A 101 -5.75 -12.83 -48.67
C ALA A 101 -7.08 -12.11 -48.49
N PRO A 102 -7.34 -10.88 -49.02
CA PRO A 102 -8.65 -10.25 -48.92
C PRO A 102 -9.75 -11.07 -49.58
N GLY A 103 -10.88 -11.22 -48.87
CA GLY A 103 -12.08 -11.83 -49.43
C GLY A 103 -12.72 -11.04 -50.60
N PRO A 104 -13.80 -11.51 -51.20
CA PRO A 104 -14.55 -12.71 -50.84
C PRO A 104 -13.79 -14.00 -51.18
N ASN A 105 -14.18 -15.15 -50.60
CA ASN A 105 -13.58 -16.45 -50.89
C ASN A 105 -14.07 -17.00 -52.23
N ASN A 106 -13.46 -16.54 -53.32
CA ASN A 106 -13.84 -16.88 -54.68
C ASN A 106 -12.78 -17.69 -55.47
N ASN A 107 -11.57 -17.72 -55.01
CA ASN A 107 -10.46 -18.35 -55.70
C ASN A 107 -9.55 -19.07 -54.71
N THR A 108 -9.14 -20.26 -55.04
CA THR A 108 -8.15 -21.00 -54.28
C THR A 108 -6.78 -20.27 -54.29
N GLN A 109 -6.21 -20.07 -53.10
CA GLN A 109 -4.87 -19.51 -52.96
C GLN A 109 -3.82 -20.61 -53.17
N SER A 110 -2.91 -20.42 -54.08
CA SER A 110 -1.79 -21.32 -54.37
C SER A 110 -0.69 -20.48 -55.03
N ASN A 111 -0.12 -19.58 -54.22
CA ASN A 111 0.81 -18.57 -54.72
C ASN A 111 2.28 -18.85 -54.32
N GLY A 112 2.55 -20.05 -53.82
CA GLY A 112 3.87 -20.52 -53.47
C GLY A 112 4.76 -20.78 -54.70
N ASN A 113 6.04 -21.06 -54.49
CA ASN A 113 6.95 -21.52 -55.53
C ASN A 113 8.17 -22.26 -54.93
N VAL A 114 8.82 -23.09 -55.76
CA VAL A 114 9.98 -23.95 -55.38
C VAL A 114 11.21 -23.18 -54.86
N ALA A 115 11.35 -21.91 -55.15
CA ALA A 115 12.46 -21.11 -54.66
C ALA A 115 12.19 -20.49 -53.29
N TRP A 116 10.93 -20.58 -52.80
CA TRP A 116 10.53 -20.16 -51.48
C TRP A 116 10.62 -21.36 -50.52
N THR A 117 11.74 -21.50 -49.85
CA THR A 117 12.07 -22.67 -49.05
C THR A 117 11.30 -22.73 -47.75
N GLY A 118 11.21 -23.92 -47.15
CA GLY A 118 10.71 -24.14 -45.83
C GLY A 118 11.60 -23.60 -44.70
N ASP A 119 11.29 -24.00 -43.48
CA ASP A 119 12.02 -23.63 -42.26
C ASP A 119 12.44 -24.88 -41.47
N ALA A 120 13.72 -24.96 -41.12
CA ALA A 120 14.28 -26.14 -40.46
C ALA A 120 13.80 -26.30 -39.00
N ASP A 121 13.66 -25.19 -38.23
CA ASP A 121 13.25 -25.28 -36.85
C ASP A 121 11.79 -25.74 -36.74
N LEU A 122 10.93 -25.30 -37.68
CA LEU A 122 9.54 -25.77 -37.76
C LEU A 122 9.50 -27.26 -38.09
N PHE A 123 10.31 -27.70 -39.07
CA PHE A 123 10.38 -29.12 -39.44
C PHE A 123 10.86 -29.97 -38.27
N ASP A 124 11.97 -29.62 -37.64
CA ASP A 124 12.55 -30.37 -36.53
C ASP A 124 11.55 -30.46 -35.34
N TYR A 125 10.87 -29.39 -35.03
CA TYR A 125 9.84 -29.39 -33.97
C TYR A 125 8.69 -30.35 -34.32
N MET A 126 8.12 -30.26 -35.54
CA MET A 126 7.01 -31.11 -35.95
C MET A 126 7.40 -32.59 -36.09
N PHE A 127 8.66 -32.84 -36.47
CA PHE A 127 9.23 -34.18 -36.51
C PHE A 127 9.41 -34.78 -35.11
N ASP A 128 9.95 -34.02 -34.18
CA ASP A 128 10.20 -34.48 -32.81
C ASP A 128 8.88 -34.85 -32.06
N ILE A 129 7.79 -34.17 -32.36
CA ILE A 129 6.48 -34.49 -31.81
C ILE A 129 5.67 -35.50 -32.63
N GLY A 130 6.24 -36.00 -33.75
CA GLY A 130 5.63 -37.07 -34.56
C GLY A 130 4.47 -36.65 -35.46
N ILE A 131 4.38 -35.36 -35.83
CA ILE A 131 3.41 -34.83 -36.80
C ILE A 131 3.85 -35.08 -38.23
N VAL A 132 5.16 -34.96 -38.50
CA VAL A 132 5.78 -35.24 -39.79
C VAL A 132 6.85 -36.32 -39.66
N ASP A 133 7.26 -36.91 -40.78
CA ASP A 133 8.31 -37.90 -40.85
C ASP A 133 9.38 -37.52 -41.93
N ASN A 134 10.39 -38.33 -42.13
CA ASN A 134 11.49 -38.08 -43.09
C ASN A 134 11.04 -38.03 -44.57
N THR A 135 9.77 -38.29 -44.86
CA THR A 135 9.22 -38.23 -46.23
C THR A 135 8.50 -36.92 -46.50
N ASN A 136 8.23 -36.12 -45.44
CA ASN A 136 7.63 -34.81 -45.54
C ASN A 136 8.67 -33.70 -45.72
N ASP A 137 8.23 -32.56 -46.23
CA ASP A 137 9.03 -31.35 -46.34
C ASP A 137 8.14 -30.13 -46.13
N TYR A 138 8.70 -29.08 -45.56
CA TYR A 138 8.00 -27.80 -45.48
C TYR A 138 8.52 -26.86 -46.56
N ASN A 139 7.61 -26.16 -47.21
CA ASN A 139 7.84 -25.21 -48.28
C ASN A 139 7.25 -23.84 -47.93
N ASN A 140 7.59 -22.83 -48.68
CA ASN A 140 6.98 -21.49 -48.63
C ASN A 140 6.93 -20.87 -47.23
N ALA A 141 7.97 -21.08 -46.41
CA ALA A 141 8.01 -20.58 -45.06
C ALA A 141 8.06 -19.04 -45.01
N THR A 142 7.15 -18.43 -44.34
CA THR A 142 7.23 -17.03 -43.91
C THR A 142 7.60 -16.98 -42.43
N VAL A 143 8.71 -16.28 -42.16
CA VAL A 143 9.31 -16.18 -40.83
C VAL A 143 9.45 -14.71 -40.44
N LEU A 144 9.08 -14.39 -39.20
CA LEU A 144 9.32 -13.11 -38.56
C LEU A 144 9.94 -13.36 -37.18
N GLU A 145 11.09 -12.77 -36.92
CA GLU A 145 11.85 -12.97 -35.68
C GLU A 145 12.25 -11.64 -35.08
N PHE A 146 12.25 -11.58 -33.73
CA PHE A 146 12.78 -10.42 -33.02
C PHE A 146 13.10 -10.79 -31.57
N ASP A 147 13.94 -9.96 -30.94
CA ASP A 147 14.22 -10.02 -29.50
C ASP A 147 13.42 -8.96 -28.77
N PHE A 148 13.01 -9.30 -27.55
CA PHE A 148 12.33 -8.37 -26.65
C PHE A 148 12.68 -8.62 -25.18
N VAL A 149 12.48 -7.59 -24.33
CA VAL A 149 12.66 -7.68 -22.89
C VAL A 149 11.30 -7.43 -22.24
N PRO A 150 10.68 -8.45 -21.58
CA PRO A 150 9.40 -8.27 -20.89
C PRO A 150 9.57 -7.41 -19.64
N LEU A 151 8.52 -6.63 -19.32
CA LEU A 151 8.44 -5.74 -18.18
C LEU A 151 7.72 -6.38 -16.97
N THR A 152 6.89 -7.40 -17.24
CA THR A 152 6.15 -8.19 -16.26
C THR A 152 6.43 -9.68 -16.45
N ASP A 153 5.84 -10.53 -15.62
CA ASP A 153 6.05 -11.98 -15.60
C ASP A 153 5.23 -12.76 -16.63
N GLU A 154 4.40 -12.08 -17.43
CA GLU A 154 3.60 -12.68 -18.49
C GLU A 154 3.76 -11.90 -19.80
N MET A 155 3.78 -12.62 -20.91
CA MET A 155 3.59 -12.06 -22.24
C MET A 155 2.37 -12.68 -22.91
N SER A 156 1.71 -11.91 -23.79
CA SER A 156 0.59 -12.42 -24.58
C SER A 156 0.44 -11.69 -25.90
N PHE A 157 -0.21 -12.33 -26.87
CA PHE A 157 -0.68 -11.69 -28.11
C PHE A 157 -1.82 -12.47 -28.75
N ASP A 158 -2.65 -11.78 -29.49
CA ASP A 158 -3.81 -12.36 -30.16
C ASP A 158 -3.50 -12.79 -31.58
N PHE A 159 -4.04 -13.92 -31.99
CA PHE A 159 -3.86 -14.45 -33.32
C PHE A 159 -5.06 -15.25 -33.82
N LEU A 160 -5.11 -15.46 -35.11
CA LEU A 160 -6.09 -16.29 -35.82
C LEU A 160 -5.36 -17.02 -36.96
N PHE A 161 -5.64 -18.31 -37.14
CA PHE A 161 -5.13 -19.12 -38.25
C PHE A 161 -6.23 -19.31 -39.29
N ALA A 162 -5.88 -19.26 -40.57
CA ALA A 162 -6.76 -19.51 -41.71
C ALA A 162 -6.03 -20.34 -42.78
N SER A 163 -6.77 -21.18 -43.50
CA SER A 163 -6.21 -22.03 -44.53
C SER A 163 -7.21 -22.33 -45.65
N GLU A 164 -6.69 -22.53 -46.85
CA GLU A 164 -7.41 -23.10 -47.99
C GLU A 164 -7.67 -24.60 -47.84
N GLU A 165 -6.91 -25.31 -47.01
CA GLU A 165 -7.05 -26.77 -46.80
C GLU A 165 -8.32 -27.16 -46.06
N TYR A 166 -8.99 -26.22 -45.39
CA TYR A 166 -10.28 -26.49 -44.75
C TYR A 166 -11.34 -26.96 -45.76
N GLY A 167 -12.14 -27.94 -45.33
CA GLY A 167 -13.12 -28.61 -46.17
C GLY A 167 -12.56 -29.92 -46.72
N ASP A 168 -12.26 -29.98 -48.02
CA ASP A 168 -11.92 -31.22 -48.70
C ASP A 168 -10.59 -31.86 -48.25
N PHE A 169 -9.62 -31.05 -47.78
CA PHE A 169 -8.28 -31.51 -47.46
C PHE A 169 -7.95 -31.50 -45.96
N GLN A 170 -8.83 -31.02 -45.11
CA GLN A 170 -8.60 -30.78 -43.67
C GLN A 170 -8.18 -31.99 -42.84
N CYS A 171 -8.25 -33.20 -43.37
CA CYS A 171 -7.83 -34.42 -42.72
C CYS A 171 -6.52 -35.02 -43.27
N ASN A 172 -6.05 -34.51 -44.40
CA ASN A 172 -4.95 -35.13 -45.12
C ASN A 172 -3.69 -34.25 -45.20
N TYR A 173 -3.88 -32.95 -45.20
CA TYR A 173 -2.78 -31.98 -45.31
C TYR A 173 -2.80 -31.08 -44.10
N SER A 174 -1.66 -30.61 -43.69
CA SER A 174 -1.54 -29.85 -42.46
C SER A 174 -0.44 -28.83 -42.53
N ASP A 175 -0.71 -27.74 -43.23
CA ASP A 175 0.13 -26.56 -43.09
C ASP A 175 0.31 -26.26 -41.63
N ALA A 176 1.51 -25.89 -41.25
CA ALA A 176 1.87 -25.70 -39.87
C ALA A 176 2.40 -24.29 -39.61
N PHE A 177 2.16 -23.84 -38.39
CA PHE A 177 2.82 -22.67 -37.88
C PHE A 177 3.25 -22.90 -36.44
N ALA A 178 4.24 -22.14 -36.00
CA ALA A 178 4.72 -22.14 -34.63
C ALA A 178 5.10 -20.73 -34.20
N PHE A 179 4.99 -20.51 -32.90
CA PHE A 179 5.48 -19.31 -32.21
C PHE A 179 6.53 -19.75 -31.18
N PHE A 180 7.78 -19.88 -31.63
CA PHE A 180 8.88 -20.34 -30.77
C PHE A 180 9.37 -19.20 -29.89
N LEU A 181 9.27 -19.39 -28.57
CA LEU A 181 9.79 -18.46 -27.57
C LEU A 181 10.99 -19.07 -26.86
N THR A 182 12.10 -18.34 -26.82
CA THR A 182 13.36 -18.76 -26.19
C THR A 182 13.84 -17.70 -25.22
N ASN A 183 14.09 -18.06 -23.96
CA ASN A 183 14.79 -17.17 -23.03
C ASN A 183 16.30 -17.25 -23.32
N THR A 184 16.83 -16.26 -24.03
CA THR A 184 18.24 -16.22 -24.43
C THR A 184 19.17 -15.87 -23.27
N THR A 185 18.70 -15.12 -22.27
CA THR A 185 19.47 -14.84 -21.05
C THR A 185 19.69 -16.10 -20.21
N ALA A 186 18.66 -16.94 -20.06
CA ALA A 186 18.75 -18.19 -19.31
C ALA A 186 19.19 -19.38 -20.18
N ALA A 187 19.33 -19.19 -21.50
CA ALA A 187 19.66 -20.22 -22.48
C ALA A 187 18.74 -21.46 -22.39
N THR A 188 17.42 -21.23 -22.28
CA THR A 188 16.44 -22.32 -22.27
C THR A 188 16.14 -22.82 -23.67
N PRO A 189 15.68 -24.09 -23.83
CA PRO A 189 15.12 -24.54 -25.10
C PRO A 189 13.92 -23.69 -25.54
N ALA A 190 13.69 -23.61 -26.84
CA ALA A 190 12.50 -22.98 -27.40
C ALA A 190 11.22 -23.74 -27.00
N ILE A 191 10.16 -23.01 -26.71
CA ILE A 191 8.81 -23.56 -26.50
C ILE A 191 7.88 -23.02 -27.59
N ASN A 192 6.95 -23.84 -28.07
CA ASN A 192 5.91 -23.38 -29.00
C ASN A 192 4.71 -22.85 -28.24
N LEU A 193 4.26 -21.64 -28.56
CA LEU A 193 3.06 -21.00 -27.99
C LEU A 193 1.81 -21.19 -28.86
N ALA A 194 1.96 -21.64 -30.11
CA ALA A 194 0.86 -21.91 -31.04
C ALA A 194 0.21 -23.28 -30.76
N LEU A 195 -0.39 -23.42 -29.59
CA LEU A 195 -1.02 -24.66 -29.14
C LEU A 195 -2.52 -24.50 -29.01
N VAL A 196 -3.26 -25.60 -29.24
CA VAL A 196 -4.69 -25.66 -28.89
C VAL A 196 -4.83 -25.36 -27.39
N PRO A 197 -5.65 -24.39 -26.96
CA PRO A 197 -5.68 -23.93 -25.58
C PRO A 197 -5.86 -25.05 -24.56
N ASN A 198 -5.04 -25.02 -23.49
CA ASN A 198 -4.96 -26.02 -22.43
C ASN A 198 -4.49 -27.43 -22.89
N THR A 199 -3.77 -27.53 -24.00
CA THR A 199 -3.20 -28.78 -24.49
C THR A 199 -1.73 -28.58 -24.89
N THR A 200 -1.06 -29.66 -25.31
CA THR A 200 0.26 -29.64 -25.93
C THR A 200 0.17 -29.87 -27.46
N ILE A 201 -1.03 -29.78 -28.04
CA ILE A 201 -1.29 -30.07 -29.45
C ILE A 201 -1.03 -28.81 -30.27
N PRO A 202 -0.15 -28.82 -31.27
CA PRO A 202 0.05 -27.69 -32.17
C PRO A 202 -1.22 -27.35 -32.95
N ILE A 203 -1.41 -26.08 -33.23
CA ILE A 203 -2.51 -25.64 -34.09
C ILE A 203 -2.16 -25.88 -35.54
N SER A 204 -3.05 -26.54 -36.26
CA SER A 204 -3.01 -26.76 -37.69
C SER A 204 -4.43 -27.10 -38.20
N VAL A 205 -4.59 -27.23 -39.49
CA VAL A 205 -5.87 -27.63 -40.09
C VAL A 205 -6.36 -28.98 -39.54
N THR A 206 -5.43 -29.94 -39.38
CA THR A 206 -5.77 -31.28 -38.89
C THR A 206 -6.09 -31.34 -37.40
N THR A 207 -5.72 -30.34 -36.60
CA THR A 207 -5.95 -30.30 -35.16
C THR A 207 -7.10 -29.39 -34.72
N ILE A 208 -7.48 -28.41 -35.55
CA ILE A 208 -8.69 -27.58 -35.33
C ILE A 208 -9.52 -27.61 -36.61
N ARG A 209 -10.63 -28.33 -36.63
CA ARG A 209 -11.52 -28.43 -37.79
C ARG A 209 -12.94 -28.77 -37.39
N ASP A 210 -13.88 -28.40 -38.25
CA ASP A 210 -15.30 -28.72 -38.14
C ASP A 210 -15.60 -30.05 -38.85
N ASP A 211 -16.75 -30.66 -38.57
CA ASP A 211 -17.25 -31.84 -39.28
C ASP A 211 -17.70 -31.47 -40.71
N THR A 212 -17.07 -32.06 -41.70
CA THR A 212 -17.44 -31.88 -43.12
C THR A 212 -18.52 -32.86 -43.58
N GLY A 213 -18.89 -33.82 -42.71
CA GLY A 213 -19.81 -34.91 -43.08
C GLY A 213 -19.14 -35.99 -43.96
N LEU A 214 -17.81 -35.94 -44.12
CA LEU A 214 -17.05 -36.98 -44.81
C LEU A 214 -16.81 -38.16 -43.83
N PRO A 215 -17.03 -39.45 -44.24
CA PRO A 215 -17.02 -40.61 -43.33
C PRO A 215 -15.69 -40.90 -42.65
N THR A 216 -14.61 -40.25 -43.06
CA THR A 216 -13.23 -40.46 -42.57
C THR A 216 -12.56 -39.18 -42.05
N CYS A 217 -13.34 -38.12 -41.87
CA CYS A 217 -12.82 -36.84 -41.47
C CYS A 217 -13.69 -36.23 -40.34
N ASP A 218 -13.53 -36.78 -39.16
CA ASP A 218 -14.23 -36.32 -37.96
C ASP A 218 -13.72 -34.93 -37.53
N GLU A 219 -14.54 -34.19 -36.80
CA GLU A 219 -14.16 -32.93 -36.18
C GLU A 219 -12.97 -33.11 -35.21
N ALA A 220 -12.16 -32.07 -35.09
CA ALA A 220 -11.08 -31.99 -34.10
C ALA A 220 -11.08 -30.61 -33.44
N ASN A 221 -11.15 -30.59 -32.09
CA ASN A 221 -11.20 -29.35 -31.30
C ASN A 221 -12.16 -28.29 -31.88
N PRO A 222 -13.42 -28.65 -32.23
CA PRO A 222 -14.36 -27.79 -32.98
C PRO A 222 -14.73 -26.54 -32.18
N ALA A 223 -14.50 -26.51 -30.87
CA ALA A 223 -14.71 -25.34 -30.04
C ALA A 223 -13.86 -24.15 -30.48
N TYR A 224 -12.72 -24.40 -31.13
CA TYR A 224 -11.77 -23.38 -31.61
C TYR A 224 -11.87 -23.13 -33.11
N PHE A 225 -12.64 -23.92 -33.86
CA PHE A 225 -12.97 -23.59 -35.24
C PHE A 225 -13.93 -22.40 -35.28
N GLY A 226 -13.61 -21.40 -36.09
CA GLY A 226 -14.28 -20.10 -36.06
C GLY A 226 -15.36 -19.99 -37.15
N PHE A 227 -14.96 -20.02 -38.41
CA PHE A 227 -15.85 -19.76 -39.51
C PHE A 227 -15.44 -20.53 -40.77
N ASN A 228 -16.46 -21.13 -41.42
CA ASN A 228 -16.32 -21.72 -42.74
C ASN A 228 -16.68 -20.67 -43.79
N ASN A 229 -15.70 -20.30 -44.62
CA ASN A 229 -15.83 -19.26 -45.66
C ASN A 229 -16.29 -19.81 -47.00
N GLN A 230 -16.66 -21.10 -47.09
CA GLN A 230 -17.10 -21.75 -48.33
C GLN A 230 -18.62 -21.66 -48.56
N GLY A 231 -19.07 -22.11 -49.71
CA GLY A 231 -20.49 -22.24 -50.08
C GLY A 231 -21.28 -20.94 -49.96
N GLY A 232 -22.33 -20.94 -49.14
CA GLY A 232 -23.17 -19.74 -48.98
C GLY A 232 -22.51 -18.57 -48.31
N ASN A 233 -21.40 -18.77 -47.61
CA ASN A 233 -20.65 -17.75 -46.91
C ASN A 233 -19.58 -17.10 -47.80
N ALA A 234 -19.16 -17.74 -48.87
CA ALA A 234 -18.02 -17.34 -49.70
C ALA A 234 -18.10 -15.88 -50.18
N GLY A 235 -19.27 -15.43 -50.60
CA GLY A 235 -19.50 -14.06 -51.11
C GLY A 235 -19.42 -12.95 -50.04
N SER A 236 -19.50 -13.29 -48.75
CA SER A 236 -19.43 -12.36 -47.61
C SER A 236 -18.21 -12.57 -46.74
N ALA A 237 -17.32 -13.50 -47.13
CA ALA A 237 -16.12 -13.81 -46.40
C ALA A 237 -15.15 -12.59 -46.34
N ALA A 238 -14.63 -12.31 -45.18
CA ALA A 238 -13.67 -11.23 -44.98
C ALA A 238 -12.31 -11.53 -45.59
N ILE A 239 -11.95 -12.82 -45.60
CA ILE A 239 -10.69 -13.35 -46.10
C ILE A 239 -10.95 -14.40 -47.18
N ASN A 240 -10.00 -14.57 -48.08
CA ASN A 240 -10.07 -15.51 -49.19
C ASN A 240 -9.33 -16.81 -48.81
N PHE A 241 -9.79 -17.45 -47.74
CA PHE A 241 -9.38 -18.78 -47.26
C PHE A 241 -10.62 -19.58 -46.92
N ASN A 242 -10.59 -20.89 -47.15
CA ASN A 242 -11.75 -21.77 -47.00
C ASN A 242 -12.29 -21.85 -45.55
N GLY A 243 -11.42 -21.72 -44.58
CA GLY A 243 -11.78 -21.71 -43.17
C GLY A 243 -10.83 -20.93 -42.30
N GLN A 244 -11.28 -20.63 -41.12
CA GLN A 244 -10.47 -19.92 -40.10
C GLN A 244 -10.80 -20.41 -38.67
N THR A 245 -9.85 -20.28 -37.78
CA THR A 245 -10.06 -20.50 -36.34
C THR A 245 -10.82 -19.33 -35.71
N LYS A 246 -11.24 -19.49 -34.47
CA LYS A 246 -11.59 -18.35 -33.60
C LYS A 246 -10.35 -17.53 -33.29
N LEU A 247 -10.56 -16.32 -32.80
CA LEU A 247 -9.51 -15.54 -32.17
C LEU A 247 -8.98 -16.33 -30.96
N MET A 248 -7.68 -16.48 -30.87
CA MET A 248 -6.97 -17.12 -29.76
C MET A 248 -5.88 -16.18 -29.25
N THR A 249 -5.50 -16.37 -28.01
CA THR A 249 -4.40 -15.62 -27.37
C THR A 249 -3.28 -16.59 -27.00
N ALA A 250 -2.10 -16.35 -27.52
CA ALA A 250 -0.89 -17.01 -27.07
C ALA A 250 -0.40 -16.34 -25.79
N THR A 251 -0.13 -17.13 -24.75
CA THR A 251 0.38 -16.63 -23.47
C THR A 251 1.59 -17.43 -23.01
N SER A 252 2.50 -16.80 -22.31
CA SER A 252 3.63 -17.47 -21.67
C SER A 252 4.09 -16.74 -20.43
N PRO A 253 4.36 -17.44 -19.32
CA PRO A 253 5.15 -16.86 -18.26
C PRO A 253 6.54 -16.49 -18.75
N VAL A 254 7.02 -15.33 -18.36
CA VAL A 254 8.34 -14.79 -18.70
C VAL A 254 9.01 -14.23 -17.45
N ILE A 255 10.33 -14.04 -17.51
CA ILE A 255 11.08 -13.44 -16.42
C ILE A 255 11.37 -11.97 -16.80
N PRO A 256 10.85 -10.99 -16.05
CA PRO A 256 11.12 -9.59 -16.33
C PRO A 256 12.62 -9.30 -16.43
N GLY A 257 13.00 -8.47 -17.41
CA GLY A 257 14.41 -8.09 -17.63
C GLY A 257 15.29 -9.12 -18.36
N ASN A 258 14.81 -10.35 -18.56
CA ASN A 258 15.51 -11.29 -19.42
C ASN A 258 15.24 -10.97 -20.90
N THR A 259 16.21 -11.22 -21.76
CA THR A 259 16.00 -11.14 -23.21
C THR A 259 15.36 -12.42 -23.70
N TYR A 260 14.28 -12.27 -24.44
CA TYR A 260 13.58 -13.36 -25.13
C TYR A 260 13.71 -13.18 -26.64
N HIS A 261 13.93 -14.28 -27.33
CA HIS A 261 13.84 -14.37 -28.79
C HIS A 261 12.50 -15.03 -29.15
N ILE A 262 11.73 -14.39 -30.02
CA ILE A 262 10.51 -14.99 -30.57
C ILE A 262 10.66 -15.18 -32.07
N LYS A 263 10.28 -16.36 -32.55
CA LYS A 263 10.23 -16.72 -33.97
C LYS A 263 8.79 -17.11 -34.31
N LEU A 264 8.17 -16.33 -35.18
CA LEU A 264 6.84 -16.57 -35.72
C LEU A 264 7.03 -17.16 -37.12
N VAL A 265 6.60 -18.39 -37.36
CA VAL A 265 6.82 -19.12 -38.63
C VAL A 265 5.55 -19.84 -39.06
N ILE A 266 5.26 -19.79 -40.38
CA ILE A 266 4.21 -20.56 -41.04
C ILE A 266 4.79 -21.15 -42.32
N ALA A 267 4.41 -22.39 -42.71
CA ALA A 267 4.88 -23.05 -43.91
C ALA A 267 3.86 -24.07 -44.43
N ASP A 268 3.85 -24.30 -45.76
CA ASP A 268 3.07 -25.33 -46.44
C ASP A 268 3.75 -26.70 -46.27
N LEU A 269 2.94 -27.74 -46.04
CA LEU A 269 3.40 -29.11 -45.88
C LEU A 269 3.33 -29.86 -47.23
N ASP A 270 4.47 -30.44 -47.64
CA ASP A 270 4.67 -31.33 -48.79
C ASP A 270 4.51 -30.69 -50.19
N ASP A 271 3.76 -29.63 -50.34
CA ASP A 271 3.55 -28.99 -51.62
C ASP A 271 3.72 -27.44 -51.56
N GLN A 272 3.18 -26.69 -52.47
CA GLN A 272 3.28 -25.23 -52.58
C GLN A 272 1.92 -24.63 -52.93
N SER A 273 0.86 -25.38 -52.62
CA SER A 273 -0.49 -25.08 -53.00
C SER A 273 -1.40 -25.03 -51.76
N TRP A 274 -2.55 -24.38 -51.90
CA TRP A 274 -3.51 -24.29 -50.81
C TRP A 274 -3.00 -23.47 -49.62
N ASP A 275 -2.59 -22.25 -49.94
CA ASP A 275 -1.95 -21.33 -48.98
C ASP A 275 -2.66 -21.21 -47.62
N SER A 276 -1.88 -21.03 -46.59
CA SER A 276 -2.33 -20.73 -45.24
C SER A 276 -1.82 -19.38 -44.74
N ALA A 277 -2.51 -18.83 -43.71
CA ALA A 277 -2.11 -17.57 -43.09
C ALA A 277 -2.36 -17.52 -41.60
N VAL A 278 -1.50 -16.79 -40.88
CA VAL A 278 -1.72 -16.37 -39.51
C VAL A 278 -1.89 -14.86 -39.48
N PHE A 279 -2.96 -14.42 -38.83
CA PHE A 279 -3.26 -13.02 -38.57
C PHE A 279 -2.93 -12.70 -37.13
N LEU A 280 -2.05 -11.75 -36.90
CA LEU A 280 -1.61 -11.29 -35.60
C LEU A 280 -2.31 -9.96 -35.27
N GLY A 281 -2.91 -9.85 -34.08
CA GLY A 281 -3.65 -8.66 -33.68
C GLY A 281 -2.75 -7.43 -33.49
N GLY A 282 -3.11 -6.30 -34.08
CA GLY A 282 -2.41 -5.04 -33.88
C GLY A 282 -2.61 -4.51 -32.46
N GLY A 283 -1.51 -4.13 -31.79
CA GLY A 283 -1.52 -3.65 -30.41
C GLY A 283 -1.82 -4.74 -29.38
N SER A 284 -1.89 -6.02 -29.78
CA SER A 284 -2.20 -7.13 -28.88
C SER A 284 -0.94 -7.74 -28.23
N PHE A 285 0.25 -7.44 -28.77
CA PHE A 285 1.50 -7.97 -28.24
C PHE A 285 1.84 -7.25 -26.95
N SER A 286 1.52 -7.89 -25.82
CA SER A 286 1.74 -7.37 -24.48
C SER A 286 2.95 -8.05 -23.85
N ILE A 287 3.87 -7.25 -23.34
CA ILE A 287 5.00 -7.69 -22.51
C ILE A 287 4.98 -6.97 -21.17
N GLY A 288 3.79 -6.48 -20.79
CA GLY A 288 3.52 -5.75 -19.57
C GLY A 288 3.79 -4.25 -19.67
N THR A 289 3.33 -3.55 -18.66
CA THR A 289 3.59 -2.12 -18.43
C THR A 289 4.21 -1.98 -17.05
N LEU A 290 5.15 -1.05 -16.88
CA LEU A 290 5.64 -0.74 -15.55
C LEU A 290 4.55 0.02 -14.79
N SER A 291 4.26 -0.42 -13.57
CA SER A 291 3.31 0.22 -12.66
C SER A 291 3.99 0.54 -11.33
N ILE A 292 3.38 1.44 -10.55
CA ILE A 292 3.79 1.67 -9.17
C ILE A 292 3.41 0.42 -8.35
N ALA A 293 4.38 -0.16 -7.65
CA ALA A 293 4.22 -1.36 -6.84
C ALA A 293 5.06 -1.26 -5.56
N GLU A 294 4.89 -2.19 -4.64
CA GLU A 294 5.86 -2.37 -3.55
C GLU A 294 7.18 -2.94 -4.09
N PRO A 295 8.33 -2.63 -3.45
CA PRO A 295 9.62 -3.15 -3.91
C PRO A 295 9.67 -4.67 -3.95
N GLY A 296 9.90 -5.20 -5.16
CA GLY A 296 9.94 -6.65 -5.41
C GLY A 296 8.60 -7.25 -5.85
N ASP A 297 7.53 -6.47 -5.89
CA ASP A 297 6.25 -6.85 -6.49
C ASP A 297 6.18 -6.39 -7.95
N ILE A 298 5.44 -7.13 -8.76
CA ILE A 298 5.17 -6.84 -10.18
C ILE A 298 3.71 -6.45 -10.42
N ASP A 299 2.84 -6.78 -9.48
CA ASP A 299 1.45 -6.36 -9.50
C ASP A 299 1.35 -4.89 -9.06
N GLY A 300 0.57 -4.09 -9.76
CA GLY A 300 0.42 -2.68 -9.42
C GLY A 300 -0.18 -2.50 -8.02
N LEU A 301 0.33 -1.50 -7.29
CA LEU A 301 -0.21 -1.11 -5.99
C LEU A 301 -1.52 -0.33 -6.21
N SER A 302 -2.57 -0.73 -5.52
CA SER A 302 -3.83 0.01 -5.47
C SER A 302 -3.70 1.26 -4.61
N ASP A 303 -4.55 2.26 -4.85
CA ASP A 303 -4.63 3.46 -4.02
C ASP A 303 -4.71 3.13 -2.53
N LEU A 304 -3.94 3.86 -1.73
CA LEU A 304 -3.91 3.73 -0.28
C LEU A 304 -4.82 4.78 0.32
N THR A 305 -6.10 4.45 0.51
CA THR A 305 -7.13 5.42 0.91
C THR A 305 -7.82 5.08 2.22
N ILE A 306 -8.29 6.12 2.90
CA ILE A 306 -9.13 5.98 4.11
C ILE A 306 -10.44 5.26 3.77
N ALA A 307 -10.98 5.53 2.58
CA ALA A 307 -12.27 4.95 2.15
C ALA A 307 -12.19 3.43 1.98
N ASP A 308 -11.05 2.91 1.50
CA ASP A 308 -10.83 1.49 1.27
C ASP A 308 -10.20 0.78 2.49
N GLY A 309 -9.85 1.54 3.52
CA GLY A 309 -9.22 1.01 4.73
C GLY A 309 -7.74 0.65 4.55
N THR A 310 -7.09 1.18 3.51
CA THR A 310 -5.69 0.89 3.15
C THR A 310 -4.74 2.07 3.42
N ALA A 311 -5.25 3.20 3.88
CA ALA A 311 -4.45 4.39 4.19
C ALA A 311 -3.31 4.10 5.17
N LEU A 312 -2.23 4.86 5.08
CA LEU A 312 -1.07 4.73 5.95
C LEU A 312 -1.31 5.39 7.30
N CYS A 313 -0.60 4.96 8.32
CA CYS A 313 -0.60 5.66 9.62
C CYS A 313 0.26 6.92 9.55
N GLY A 314 -0.14 7.98 10.26
CA GLY A 314 0.45 9.32 10.14
C GLY A 314 1.97 9.44 10.36
N SER A 315 2.59 8.47 11.04
CA SER A 315 4.06 8.44 11.25
C SER A 315 4.78 7.36 10.42
N SER A 316 4.05 6.67 9.54
CA SER A 316 4.63 5.61 8.71
C SER A 316 5.17 6.14 7.39
N SER A 317 6.00 5.35 6.74
CA SER A 317 6.46 5.58 5.38
C SER A 317 6.44 4.27 4.62
N ILE A 318 6.21 4.33 3.31
CA ILE A 318 6.25 3.17 2.43
C ILE A 318 7.21 3.43 1.28
N ALA A 319 8.05 2.44 0.97
CA ALA A 319 8.81 2.47 -0.26
C ALA A 319 7.94 1.95 -1.40
N ILE A 320 7.91 2.67 -2.51
CA ILE A 320 7.26 2.28 -3.76
C ILE A 320 8.29 2.22 -4.88
N GLN A 321 8.01 1.43 -5.90
CA GLN A 321 8.86 1.37 -7.09
C GLN A 321 8.05 1.42 -8.37
N ALA A 322 8.60 2.04 -9.39
CA ALA A 322 8.08 2.03 -10.75
C ALA A 322 8.71 0.87 -11.52
N GLY A 323 8.01 -0.28 -11.53
CA GLY A 323 8.46 -1.53 -12.12
C GLY A 323 9.48 -2.30 -11.27
N ALA A 324 9.37 -3.63 -11.32
CA ALA A 324 10.17 -4.56 -10.51
C ALA A 324 11.65 -4.60 -10.84
N ILE A 325 12.06 -4.05 -11.98
CA ILE A 325 13.43 -4.15 -12.50
C ILE A 325 13.96 -2.79 -12.97
N THR A 326 15.28 -2.62 -12.88
CA THR A 326 15.95 -1.49 -13.50
C THR A 326 16.28 -1.83 -14.96
N ILE A 327 15.68 -1.12 -15.90
CA ILE A 327 15.92 -1.27 -17.33
C ILE A 327 17.01 -0.28 -17.76
N PRO A 328 18.08 -0.71 -18.40
CA PRO A 328 19.14 0.19 -18.86
C PRO A 328 18.61 1.29 -19.80
N GLY A 329 18.97 2.54 -19.52
CA GLY A 329 18.58 3.70 -20.33
C GLY A 329 17.18 4.25 -20.03
N VAL A 330 16.40 3.65 -19.16
CA VAL A 330 15.14 4.20 -18.65
C VAL A 330 15.44 5.25 -17.58
N THR A 331 14.71 6.37 -17.61
CA THR A 331 14.78 7.42 -16.59
C THR A 331 13.42 7.67 -15.98
N TYR A 332 13.41 8.13 -14.72
CA TYR A 332 12.20 8.32 -13.93
C TYR A 332 12.11 9.77 -13.44
N ASN A 333 10.91 10.31 -13.45
CA ASN A 333 10.57 11.55 -12.76
C ASN A 333 9.36 11.30 -11.87
N TRP A 334 9.48 11.61 -10.59
CA TRP A 334 8.39 11.50 -9.62
C TRP A 334 7.78 12.86 -9.35
N TYR A 335 6.48 12.88 -9.13
CA TYR A 335 5.69 14.08 -8.85
C TYR A 335 4.83 13.82 -7.61
N LEU A 336 4.58 14.88 -6.86
CA LEU A 336 3.59 14.94 -5.78
C LEU A 336 2.61 16.07 -6.10
N ASP A 337 1.32 15.75 -6.21
CA ASP A 337 0.25 16.70 -6.57
C ASP A 337 0.56 17.51 -7.84
N GLY A 338 1.18 16.85 -8.82
CA GLY A 338 1.61 17.46 -10.09
C GLY A 338 2.89 18.30 -10.01
N GLY A 339 3.51 18.43 -8.84
CA GLY A 339 4.79 19.10 -8.65
C GLY A 339 5.96 18.10 -8.73
N ILE A 340 7.01 18.40 -9.53
CA ILE A 340 8.18 17.50 -9.62
C ILE A 340 8.92 17.40 -8.29
N ILE A 341 9.23 16.17 -7.87
CA ILE A 341 10.03 15.90 -6.67
C ILE A 341 11.51 15.97 -7.05
N SER A 342 12.19 17.00 -6.58
CA SER A 342 13.59 17.23 -6.94
C SER A 342 14.52 16.12 -6.42
N GLY A 343 15.27 15.50 -7.33
CA GLY A 343 16.22 14.43 -7.00
C GLY A 343 15.62 13.02 -6.98
N ALA A 344 14.31 12.87 -7.11
CA ALA A 344 13.64 11.58 -7.25
C ALA A 344 13.71 11.11 -8.72
N ASN A 345 14.82 10.47 -9.09
CA ASN A 345 15.12 10.06 -10.47
C ASN A 345 15.49 8.57 -10.60
N THR A 346 15.18 7.79 -9.58
CA THR A 346 15.33 6.33 -9.58
C THR A 346 13.97 5.66 -9.69
N ASN A 347 13.94 4.38 -10.00
CA ASN A 347 12.68 3.63 -10.01
C ASN A 347 12.04 3.44 -8.61
N VAL A 348 12.75 3.75 -7.54
CA VAL A 348 12.25 3.64 -6.16
C VAL A 348 12.09 5.02 -5.54
N TYR A 349 10.98 5.23 -4.86
CA TYR A 349 10.71 6.41 -4.07
C TYR A 349 10.10 6.02 -2.70
N THR A 350 10.36 6.80 -1.64
CA THR A 350 9.77 6.58 -0.31
C THR A 350 8.74 7.67 -0.05
N ILE A 351 7.50 7.25 0.19
CA ILE A 351 6.37 8.12 0.53
C ILE A 351 6.32 8.30 2.04
N ASP A 352 6.24 9.52 2.50
CA ASP A 352 6.11 9.94 3.90
C ASP A 352 5.10 11.10 4.09
N GLU A 353 4.46 11.55 3.01
CA GLU A 353 3.42 12.58 3.01
C GLU A 353 2.19 12.12 2.21
N PRO A 354 0.96 12.57 2.55
CA PRO A 354 -0.22 12.29 1.75
C PRO A 354 -0.22 13.08 0.44
N GLY A 355 -0.84 12.53 -0.61
CA GLY A 355 -1.02 13.20 -1.89
C GLY A 355 -1.17 12.24 -3.05
N ILE A 356 -1.19 12.79 -4.27
CA ILE A 356 -1.18 12.02 -5.51
C ILE A 356 0.25 11.95 -6.01
N TYR A 357 0.76 10.73 -6.04
CA TYR A 357 2.10 10.44 -6.56
C TYR A 357 1.99 9.96 -7.99
N ASP A 358 2.59 10.69 -8.91
CA ASP A 358 2.72 10.30 -10.30
C ASP A 358 4.17 9.95 -10.59
N VAL A 359 4.38 8.92 -11.40
CA VAL A 359 5.68 8.60 -11.99
C VAL A 359 5.62 8.73 -13.50
N GLU A 360 6.58 9.43 -14.07
CA GLU A 360 6.84 9.47 -15.50
C GLU A 360 8.06 8.61 -15.81
N ILE A 361 7.86 7.59 -16.62
CA ILE A 361 8.89 6.63 -17.02
C ILE A 361 9.25 6.92 -18.49
N ASN A 362 10.51 7.28 -18.73
CA ASN A 362 11.01 7.62 -20.05
C ASN A 362 11.89 6.50 -20.58
N TYR A 363 11.48 5.88 -21.68
CA TYR A 363 12.21 4.79 -22.32
C TYR A 363 13.18 5.29 -23.40
N PRO A 364 14.27 4.52 -23.68
CA PRO A 364 15.08 4.76 -24.84
C PRO A 364 14.21 4.73 -26.12
N GLY A 365 14.34 5.75 -26.96
CA GLY A 365 13.49 5.89 -28.16
C GLY A 365 12.38 6.93 -28.04
N GLY A 366 12.22 7.55 -26.87
CA GLY A 366 11.32 8.72 -26.68
C GLY A 366 9.89 8.36 -26.29
N CYS A 367 9.59 7.12 -25.99
CA CYS A 367 8.32 6.72 -25.43
C CYS A 367 8.26 7.08 -23.95
N GLN A 368 7.10 7.54 -23.47
CA GLN A 368 6.82 7.87 -22.07
C GLN A 368 5.63 7.08 -21.58
N GLN A 369 5.72 6.60 -20.36
CA GLN A 369 4.62 5.99 -19.62
C GLN A 369 4.44 6.75 -18.32
N THR A 370 3.21 6.86 -17.85
CA THR A 370 2.88 7.44 -16.55
C THR A 370 2.04 6.48 -15.76
N ASP A 371 2.23 6.46 -14.45
CA ASP A 371 1.36 5.78 -13.51
C ASP A 371 1.13 6.67 -12.30
N SER A 372 0.03 6.45 -11.58
CA SER A 372 -0.44 7.33 -10.51
C SER A 372 -0.92 6.51 -9.33
N LEU A 373 -0.60 6.96 -8.11
CA LEU A 373 -1.01 6.35 -6.86
C LEU A 373 -1.53 7.43 -5.92
N VAL A 374 -2.75 7.27 -5.43
CA VAL A 374 -3.31 8.13 -4.38
C VAL A 374 -2.91 7.56 -3.02
N VAL A 375 -2.32 8.40 -2.16
CA VAL A 375 -1.91 8.02 -0.81
C VAL A 375 -2.52 8.95 0.21
N GLU A 376 -3.33 8.39 1.09
CA GLU A 376 -3.89 9.07 2.24
C GLU A 376 -3.29 8.52 3.54
N PHE A 377 -3.31 9.33 4.56
CA PHE A 377 -2.85 8.97 5.90
C PHE A 377 -4.02 9.10 6.87
N TYR A 378 -4.16 8.12 7.76
CA TYR A 378 -5.06 8.26 8.89
C TYR A 378 -4.56 9.38 9.80
N PRO A 379 -5.44 10.26 10.28
CA PRO A 379 -5.07 11.25 11.28
C PRO A 379 -4.64 10.54 12.58
N ASP A 380 -3.57 11.03 13.20
CA ASP A 380 -3.16 10.55 14.53
C ASP A 380 -4.27 10.78 15.57
N LEU A 381 -4.37 9.89 16.54
CA LEU A 381 -5.27 10.07 17.69
C LEU A 381 -4.89 11.33 18.46
N THR A 382 -5.88 12.14 18.78
CA THR A 382 -5.69 13.30 19.66
C THR A 382 -5.67 12.83 21.13
N LEU A 383 -4.49 12.41 21.57
CA LEU A 383 -4.26 11.97 22.95
C LEU A 383 -3.94 13.14 23.86
N VAL A 384 -4.14 12.95 25.18
CA VAL A 384 -3.68 13.88 26.21
C VAL A 384 -2.40 13.34 26.83
N THR A 385 -1.32 14.10 26.77
CA THR A 385 -0.10 13.77 27.50
C THR A 385 -0.37 13.85 29.00
N PRO A 386 -0.25 12.75 29.76
CA PRO A 386 -0.50 12.76 31.19
C PRO A 386 0.60 13.51 31.93
N SER A 387 0.30 13.91 33.16
CA SER A 387 1.32 14.37 34.08
C SER A 387 2.19 13.18 34.55
N ASP A 388 3.41 13.49 34.96
CA ASP A 388 4.28 12.50 35.60
C ASP A 388 3.61 11.86 36.81
N ILE A 389 3.87 10.57 37.04
CA ILE A 389 3.37 9.85 38.20
C ILE A 389 4.34 10.06 39.35
N ILE A 390 3.85 10.75 40.41
CA ILE A 390 4.62 11.05 41.60
C ILE A 390 4.09 10.22 42.76
N GLN A 391 4.89 9.29 43.25
CA GLN A 391 4.56 8.43 44.39
C GLN A 391 5.72 8.41 45.40
N CYS A 392 5.40 8.02 46.61
CA CYS A 392 6.45 8.00 47.66
C CYS A 392 7.39 6.79 47.52
N THR A 393 6.91 5.64 47.08
CA THR A 393 7.68 4.41 46.90
C THR A 393 7.14 3.60 45.71
N GLN A 394 7.96 2.67 45.21
CA GLN A 394 7.49 1.62 44.27
C GLN A 394 6.54 0.64 44.98
N PRO A 395 5.69 -0.11 44.20
CA PRO A 395 5.52 -0.06 42.74
C PRO A 395 4.62 1.11 42.30
N PHE A 396 4.79 1.55 41.04
CA PHE A 396 3.95 2.55 40.39
C PHE A 396 2.76 1.88 39.72
N ASP A 397 1.59 2.53 39.77
CA ASP A 397 0.42 2.19 38.94
C ASP A 397 0.42 3.09 37.71
N VAL A 398 0.94 2.59 36.57
CA VAL A 398 0.99 3.38 35.34
C VAL A 398 -0.34 3.42 34.59
N ASN A 399 -1.30 2.54 34.96
CA ASN A 399 -2.66 2.56 34.38
C ASN A 399 -3.53 3.71 34.89
N GLU A 400 -3.15 4.39 35.98
CA GLU A 400 -3.98 5.48 36.52
C GLU A 400 -4.23 6.62 35.51
N ASN A 401 -3.34 6.75 34.51
CA ASN A 401 -3.42 7.73 33.44
C ASN A 401 -4.24 7.28 32.22
N GLU A 402 -4.66 6.01 32.10
CA GLU A 402 -5.25 5.45 30.90
C GLU A 402 -6.47 6.22 30.39
N ASN A 403 -7.43 6.52 31.27
CA ASN A 403 -8.64 7.27 30.91
C ASN A 403 -8.33 8.72 30.47
N LEU A 404 -7.29 9.33 31.06
CA LEU A 404 -6.85 10.68 30.70
C LEU A 404 -6.19 10.67 29.33
N ILE A 405 -5.33 9.69 29.07
CA ILE A 405 -4.61 9.51 27.82
C ILE A 405 -5.60 9.35 26.67
N LEU A 406 -6.57 8.45 26.79
CA LEU A 406 -7.55 8.17 25.76
C LEU A 406 -8.43 9.38 25.41
N ASN A 407 -8.67 10.31 26.35
CA ASN A 407 -9.44 11.53 26.10
C ASN A 407 -10.79 11.30 25.40
N GLY A 408 -11.41 10.14 25.65
CA GLY A 408 -12.65 9.72 25.01
C GLY A 408 -12.49 9.03 23.66
N ASN A 409 -11.28 8.82 23.17
CA ASN A 409 -11.00 7.97 22.01
C ASN A 409 -11.17 6.49 22.39
N SER A 410 -11.47 5.64 21.41
CA SER A 410 -11.40 4.19 21.57
C SER A 410 -10.06 3.70 21.06
N GLY A 411 -9.39 2.87 21.85
CA GLY A 411 -8.10 2.31 21.47
C GLY A 411 -7.53 1.40 22.54
N ASN A 412 -6.63 0.54 22.15
CA ASN A 412 -5.94 -0.37 23.03
C ASN A 412 -4.65 0.27 23.56
N VAL A 413 -4.59 0.49 24.89
CA VAL A 413 -3.45 1.12 25.56
C VAL A 413 -2.44 0.07 25.98
N SER A 414 -1.17 0.29 25.69
CA SER A 414 -0.06 -0.53 26.14
C SER A 414 1.11 0.34 26.62
N TYR A 415 1.88 -0.20 27.58
CA TYR A 415 2.98 0.51 28.22
C TYR A 415 4.30 -0.18 27.90
N HIS A 416 5.34 0.59 27.62
CA HIS A 416 6.62 0.10 27.09
C HIS A 416 7.79 0.72 27.80
N TYR A 417 8.93 -0.01 27.77
CA TYR A 417 10.18 0.47 28.35
C TYR A 417 10.92 1.46 27.42
N THR A 418 10.68 1.39 26.10
CA THR A 418 11.38 2.21 25.12
C THR A 418 10.43 2.79 24.08
N LEU A 419 10.80 3.92 23.48
CA LEU A 419 10.05 4.51 22.36
C LEU A 419 9.94 3.53 21.19
N ALA A 420 11.04 2.86 20.83
CA ALA A 420 11.04 1.88 19.75
C ALA A 420 10.12 0.69 20.07
N GLY A 421 10.07 0.26 21.34
CA GLY A 421 9.14 -0.79 21.79
C GLY A 421 7.68 -0.37 21.63
N ALA A 422 7.34 0.86 21.99
CA ALA A 422 6.00 1.42 21.83
C ALA A 422 5.60 1.52 20.35
N GLN A 423 6.50 1.96 19.49
CA GLN A 423 6.25 2.07 18.04
C GLN A 423 6.11 0.73 17.32
N GLN A 424 6.75 -0.33 17.85
CA GLN A 424 6.80 -1.66 17.21
C GLN A 424 5.97 -2.72 17.94
N SER A 425 5.13 -2.33 18.89
CA SER A 425 4.34 -3.25 19.72
C SER A 425 5.19 -4.37 20.34
N SER A 426 6.31 -3.97 20.93
CA SER A 426 7.26 -4.88 21.60
C SER A 426 7.71 -4.28 22.93
N ASP A 427 8.48 -5.03 23.75
CA ASP A 427 9.08 -4.49 24.97
C ASP A 427 8.05 -3.98 26.00
N TYR A 428 6.98 -4.78 26.22
CA TYR A 428 5.86 -4.41 27.08
C TYR A 428 6.18 -4.39 28.57
N ILE A 429 5.61 -3.43 29.32
CA ILE A 429 5.49 -3.47 30.76
C ILE A 429 4.30 -4.40 31.11
N LEU A 430 4.60 -5.65 31.48
CA LEU A 430 3.59 -6.71 31.65
C LEU A 430 2.65 -6.51 32.84
N ASN A 431 3.06 -5.75 33.86
CA ASN A 431 2.27 -5.48 35.06
C ASN A 431 2.14 -3.96 35.29
N PRO A 432 1.35 -3.26 34.48
CA PRO A 432 1.25 -1.80 34.54
C PRO A 432 0.65 -1.29 35.85
N ASN A 433 -0.23 -2.04 36.53
CA ASN A 433 -0.78 -1.68 37.83
C ASN A 433 0.21 -1.82 39.00
N SER A 434 1.39 -2.41 38.76
CA SER A 434 2.39 -2.65 39.81
C SER A 434 3.79 -2.70 39.21
N TYR A 435 4.18 -1.59 38.59
CA TYR A 435 5.45 -1.47 37.90
C TYR A 435 6.57 -1.02 38.83
N ASN A 436 7.65 -1.79 38.89
CA ASN A 436 8.85 -1.47 39.70
C ASN A 436 9.83 -0.58 38.91
N GLY A 437 9.34 0.50 38.32
CA GLY A 437 10.16 1.50 37.65
C GLY A 437 11.08 2.25 38.61
N LEU A 438 12.24 2.72 38.16
CA LEU A 438 13.13 3.55 38.95
C LEU A 438 12.69 5.03 38.85
N ASN A 439 13.09 5.81 39.86
CA ASN A 439 12.95 7.26 39.84
C ASN A 439 13.63 7.86 38.59
N GLY A 440 12.88 8.64 37.79
CA GLY A 440 13.33 9.22 36.53
C GLY A 440 13.26 8.27 35.32
N ASN A 441 12.59 7.10 35.45
CA ASN A 441 12.27 6.30 34.26
C ASN A 441 11.15 6.96 33.48
N THR A 442 11.30 7.04 32.17
CA THR A 442 10.23 7.40 31.23
C THR A 442 9.44 6.13 30.86
N VAL A 443 8.12 6.22 30.90
CA VAL A 443 7.19 5.20 30.40
C VAL A 443 6.61 5.67 29.09
N TYR A 444 6.79 4.87 28.04
CA TYR A 444 6.19 5.13 26.72
C TYR A 444 4.86 4.41 26.63
N VAL A 445 3.84 5.13 26.18
CA VAL A 445 2.48 4.63 26.04
C VAL A 445 2.11 4.59 24.57
N ALA A 446 1.82 3.40 24.08
CA ALA A 446 1.27 3.21 22.74
C ALA A 446 -0.25 3.06 22.84
N VAL A 447 -0.97 3.81 22.05
CA VAL A 447 -2.42 3.68 21.85
C VAL A 447 -2.68 3.26 20.42
N GLU A 448 -3.18 2.04 20.25
CA GLU A 448 -3.61 1.50 18.98
C GLU A 448 -5.09 1.84 18.76
N ASP A 449 -5.41 2.58 17.72
CA ASP A 449 -6.77 2.96 17.37
C ASP A 449 -7.59 1.72 16.94
N ASP A 450 -8.71 1.46 17.61
CA ASP A 450 -9.59 0.32 17.32
C ASP A 450 -10.15 0.31 15.88
N ASN A 451 -10.20 1.45 15.20
CA ASN A 451 -10.78 1.56 13.86
C ASN A 451 -9.74 1.44 12.75
N THR A 452 -8.54 1.94 12.99
CA THR A 452 -7.49 2.06 11.95
C THR A 452 -6.30 1.14 12.20
N GLY A 453 -6.10 0.67 13.44
CA GLY A 453 -4.90 -0.06 13.86
C GLY A 453 -3.65 0.82 13.98
N CYS A 454 -3.78 2.14 13.77
CA CYS A 454 -2.65 3.04 13.86
C CYS A 454 -2.23 3.28 15.31
N ILE A 455 -0.91 3.35 15.54
CA ILE A 455 -0.33 3.53 16.86
C ILE A 455 0.14 4.97 17.03
N THR A 456 -0.38 5.65 18.06
CA THR A 456 0.10 6.95 18.52
C THR A 456 0.86 6.76 19.83
N VAL A 457 2.05 7.35 19.98
CA VAL A 457 2.91 7.19 21.16
C VAL A 457 3.04 8.51 21.89
N ILE A 458 2.86 8.46 23.20
CA ILE A 458 3.15 9.54 24.17
C ILE A 458 3.97 8.99 25.32
N ASP A 459 4.45 9.84 26.21
CA ASP A 459 5.27 9.42 27.35
C ASP A 459 5.00 10.26 28.61
N PHE A 460 5.42 9.75 29.76
CA PHE A 460 5.49 10.42 31.06
C PHE A 460 6.59 9.83 31.92
N ASP A 461 7.02 10.60 32.93
CA ASP A 461 8.08 10.18 33.84
C ASP A 461 7.53 9.64 35.17
N LEU A 462 8.31 8.75 35.79
CA LEU A 462 8.05 8.24 37.14
C LEU A 462 8.94 8.98 38.16
N ILE A 463 8.32 9.58 39.17
CA ILE A 463 9.00 10.34 40.19
C ILE A 463 8.74 9.70 41.57
N SER A 464 9.81 9.26 42.26
CA SER A 464 9.73 8.81 43.64
C SER A 464 10.03 9.97 44.59
N ASP A 465 9.00 10.42 45.31
CA ASP A 465 9.11 11.47 46.32
C ASP A 465 8.91 10.91 47.74
N PRO A 466 9.99 10.59 48.47
CA PRO A 466 9.87 10.05 49.83
C PRO A 466 9.11 10.96 50.80
N THR A 467 8.98 12.24 50.53
CA THR A 467 8.29 13.17 51.42
C THR A 467 6.77 12.89 51.49
N LEU A 468 6.19 12.28 50.44
CA LEU A 468 4.80 11.88 50.40
C LEU A 468 4.48 10.68 51.31
N CYS A 469 5.47 9.94 51.79
CA CYS A 469 5.33 8.83 52.70
C CYS A 469 5.25 9.25 54.18
N ILE A 470 5.51 10.52 54.44
CA ILE A 470 5.58 10.99 55.82
C ILE A 470 4.15 11.22 56.32
N PRO A 471 3.64 10.42 57.30
CA PRO A 471 2.33 10.68 57.86
C PRO A 471 2.31 12.06 58.52
N PRO A 472 1.26 12.87 58.37
CA PRO A 472 1.19 14.17 58.99
C PRO A 472 1.21 14.02 60.55
N VAL A 473 2.13 14.75 61.22
CA VAL A 473 2.14 14.88 62.67
C VAL A 473 1.10 15.93 63.07
N ILE A 474 0.10 15.54 63.83
CA ILE A 474 -1.03 16.43 64.22
C ILE A 474 -1.05 16.56 65.72
N PRO A 475 -0.47 17.63 66.32
CA PRO A 475 -0.59 17.86 67.75
C PRO A 475 -2.02 18.17 68.15
N VAL A 476 -2.43 17.71 69.33
CA VAL A 476 -3.74 18.05 69.89
C VAL A 476 -3.71 19.49 70.37
N THR A 477 -4.69 20.28 69.94
CA THR A 477 -4.83 21.68 70.41
C THR A 477 -5.22 21.71 71.89
N PRO A 478 -4.39 22.26 72.80
CA PRO A 478 -4.74 22.44 74.20
C PRO A 478 -5.80 23.51 74.37
N THR A 479 -6.47 23.52 75.56
CA THR A 479 -7.36 24.59 75.91
C THR A 479 -6.61 25.88 76.29
N ASP A 480 -7.25 27.02 76.02
CA ASP A 480 -6.72 28.33 76.37
C ASP A 480 -6.40 28.42 77.85
N LEU A 481 -5.38 29.22 78.20
CA LEU A 481 -5.03 29.46 79.59
C LEU A 481 -5.49 30.84 80.01
N ALA A 482 -6.19 30.89 81.23
CA ALA A 482 -6.68 32.14 81.80
C ALA A 482 -6.06 32.35 83.19
N LEU A 483 -5.41 33.47 83.42
CA LEU A 483 -4.88 33.90 84.71
C LEU A 483 -5.32 35.33 85.06
N CYS A 484 -5.21 35.71 86.32
CA CYS A 484 -5.34 37.13 86.68
C CYS A 484 -4.04 37.87 86.45
N GLU A 485 -4.12 39.16 86.12
CA GLU A 485 -2.93 40.03 85.94
C GLU A 485 -2.03 40.02 87.20
N ALA A 486 -0.72 40.13 86.96
CA ALA A 486 0.28 40.11 88.05
C ALA A 486 0.21 41.35 88.97
N THR A 487 -0.12 42.52 88.38
CA THR A 487 -0.37 43.80 89.07
C THR A 487 -1.52 44.52 88.35
N ASN A 488 -2.27 45.25 89.10
CA ASN A 488 -3.46 45.96 88.58
C ASN A 488 -3.12 46.83 87.37
N GLY A 489 -3.69 46.56 86.18
CA GLY A 489 -3.50 47.24 84.94
C GLY A 489 -2.26 46.80 84.16
N SER A 490 -1.59 45.71 84.54
CA SER A 490 -0.38 45.21 83.80
C SER A 490 -0.77 44.50 82.51
N ASN A 491 -2.00 44.02 82.38
CA ASN A 491 -2.49 43.23 81.24
C ASN A 491 -1.53 42.05 80.89
N SER A 492 -0.76 41.57 81.84
CA SER A 492 0.18 40.46 81.69
C SER A 492 0.17 39.58 82.95
N ALA A 493 0.48 38.28 82.72
CA ALA A 493 0.60 37.28 83.77
C ALA A 493 1.74 36.29 83.45
N THR A 494 2.22 35.56 84.44
CA THR A 494 3.23 34.55 84.27
C THR A 494 2.53 33.17 84.12
N PHE A 495 2.63 32.63 82.88
CA PHE A 495 1.96 31.36 82.57
C PHE A 495 2.95 30.18 82.72
N ASN A 496 2.36 29.03 83.03
CA ASN A 496 3.03 27.75 83.10
C ASN A 496 2.37 26.78 82.11
N PHE A 497 3.11 26.40 81.06
CA PHE A 497 2.66 25.53 79.97
C PHE A 497 2.84 24.03 80.28
N THR A 498 3.35 23.64 81.45
CA THR A 498 3.60 22.22 81.76
C THR A 498 2.37 21.36 81.66
N SER A 499 1.17 21.90 81.99
CA SER A 499 -0.09 21.21 81.84
C SER A 499 -0.55 21.00 80.42
N GLN A 500 -0.07 21.83 79.48
CA GLN A 500 -0.38 21.73 78.05
C GLN A 500 0.45 20.69 77.33
N VAL A 501 1.61 20.32 77.85
CA VAL A 501 2.55 19.37 77.24
C VAL A 501 1.89 18.02 76.95
N GLY A 502 1.30 17.41 78.00
CA GLY A 502 0.65 16.10 77.84
C GLY A 502 -0.56 16.11 76.91
N VAL A 503 -1.29 17.25 76.88
CA VAL A 503 -2.45 17.42 75.99
C VAL A 503 -1.96 17.51 74.54
N ALA A 504 -0.96 18.33 74.24
CA ALA A 504 -0.48 18.54 72.91
C ALA A 504 0.22 17.30 72.29
N TYR A 505 0.84 16.44 73.08
CA TYR A 505 1.33 15.14 72.64
C TYR A 505 0.17 14.21 72.20
N GLY A 506 -1.00 14.30 72.85
CA GLY A 506 -2.10 13.39 72.54
C GLY A 506 -1.73 11.92 72.67
N THR A 507 -1.71 11.19 71.56
CA THR A 507 -1.30 9.78 71.51
C THR A 507 0.18 9.57 71.14
N TYR A 508 0.92 10.65 70.84
CA TYR A 508 2.32 10.56 70.43
C TYR A 508 3.25 10.28 71.64
N SER A 509 4.30 9.47 71.40
CA SER A 509 5.26 9.11 72.41
C SER A 509 6.23 10.26 72.71
N VAL A 510 6.45 10.58 73.98
CA VAL A 510 7.39 11.62 74.39
C VAL A 510 8.87 11.25 74.16
N THR A 511 9.16 9.99 73.83
CA THR A 511 10.50 9.53 73.46
C THR A 511 10.77 9.67 71.99
N ASP A 512 9.72 9.61 71.20
CA ASP A 512 9.83 9.56 69.74
C ASP A 512 9.54 10.92 69.07
N TYR A 513 8.92 11.82 69.83
CA TYR A 513 8.58 13.17 69.38
C TYR A 513 9.09 14.24 70.32
N THR A 514 9.47 15.38 69.75
CA THR A 514 9.84 16.58 70.52
C THR A 514 8.74 17.64 70.40
N LEU A 515 8.32 18.17 71.58
CA LEU A 515 7.32 19.24 71.62
C LEU A 515 7.96 20.54 72.08
N THR A 516 7.72 21.62 71.33
CA THR A 516 8.24 22.96 71.66
C THR A 516 7.08 23.99 71.60
N PHE A 517 7.24 25.09 72.37
CA PHE A 517 6.31 26.22 72.35
C PHE A 517 7.01 27.43 71.75
N HIS A 518 6.28 28.26 70.99
CA HIS A 518 6.81 29.40 70.25
C HIS A 518 5.90 30.61 70.36
N THR A 519 6.42 31.80 70.12
CA THR A 519 5.70 33.06 70.16
C THR A 519 5.11 33.49 68.81
N SER A 520 5.48 32.79 67.72
CA SER A 520 4.97 33.01 66.36
C SER A 520 4.78 31.71 65.61
N GLN A 521 3.90 31.70 64.62
CA GLN A 521 3.69 30.58 63.71
C GLN A 521 5.02 30.28 62.93
N ILE A 522 5.72 31.32 62.48
CA ILE A 522 6.96 31.19 61.72
C ILE A 522 8.04 30.47 62.52
N ASP A 523 8.15 30.80 63.83
CA ASP A 523 9.11 30.11 64.72
C ASP A 523 8.69 28.65 64.97
N ALA A 524 7.37 28.39 65.14
CA ALA A 524 6.86 27.03 65.25
C ALA A 524 7.11 26.22 63.97
N ASP A 525 6.87 26.76 62.79
CA ASP A 525 7.08 26.09 61.51
C ASP A 525 8.57 25.81 61.28
N SER A 526 9.44 26.69 61.68
CA SER A 526 10.91 26.54 61.53
C SER A 526 11.59 25.79 62.70
N GLY A 527 10.89 25.57 63.81
CA GLY A 527 11.49 25.01 65.04
C GLY A 527 12.46 25.95 65.77
N ASN A 528 12.50 27.25 65.38
CA ASN A 528 13.41 28.23 65.94
C ASN A 528 12.81 28.93 67.18
N ASN A 529 13.67 29.53 67.99
CA ASN A 529 13.30 30.37 69.13
C ASN A 529 12.25 29.74 70.09
N PRO A 530 12.45 28.50 70.54
CA PRO A 530 11.48 27.90 71.44
C PRO A 530 11.43 28.65 72.78
N ILE A 531 10.24 28.74 73.37
CA ILE A 531 9.99 29.34 74.68
C ILE A 531 10.71 28.50 75.76
N SER A 532 11.58 29.14 76.52
CA SER A 532 12.28 28.50 77.63
C SER A 532 12.57 29.52 78.73
N PRO A 533 12.22 29.22 79.99
CA PRO A 533 11.53 28.01 80.47
C PRO A 533 10.02 28.04 80.23
N ILE A 534 9.39 26.90 79.97
CA ILE A 534 7.94 26.77 79.68
C ILE A 534 7.06 26.91 80.93
N ASN A 535 7.65 26.82 82.12
CA ASN A 535 6.91 26.91 83.39
C ASN A 535 6.84 28.34 83.97
N SER A 536 7.43 29.32 83.26
CA SER A 536 7.46 30.72 83.72
C SER A 536 7.55 31.68 82.52
N PHE A 537 6.52 31.70 81.71
CA PHE A 537 6.44 32.55 80.50
C PHE A 537 5.64 33.83 80.77
N PRO A 538 6.22 35.02 80.62
CA PRO A 538 5.52 36.29 80.72
C PRO A 538 4.63 36.49 79.51
N GLY A 539 3.33 36.25 79.63
CA GLY A 539 2.37 36.37 78.54
C GLY A 539 1.42 37.54 78.69
N ASN A 540 0.96 38.10 77.59
CA ASN A 540 -0.01 39.20 77.50
C ASN A 540 -1.41 38.67 77.17
N ASN A 541 -2.44 39.51 77.51
CA ASN A 541 -3.80 39.16 77.15
C ASN A 541 -4.00 39.05 75.62
N ASN A 542 -4.74 38.02 75.21
CA ASN A 542 -4.99 37.63 73.82
C ASN A 542 -3.71 37.28 73.06
N GLN A 543 -2.65 36.88 73.71
CA GLN A 543 -1.44 36.39 73.07
C GLN A 543 -1.61 34.91 72.66
N GLU A 544 -1.35 34.60 71.36
CA GLU A 544 -1.27 33.22 70.91
C GLU A 544 0.10 32.63 71.24
N VAL A 545 0.09 31.36 71.59
CA VAL A 545 1.25 30.50 71.78
C VAL A 545 1.13 29.32 70.84
N TYR A 546 2.14 29.15 69.99
CA TYR A 546 2.19 28.12 68.98
C TYR A 546 2.96 26.92 69.53
N ILE A 547 2.49 25.72 69.17
CA ILE A 547 3.07 24.45 69.54
C ILE A 547 3.60 23.79 68.30
N ARG A 548 4.81 23.27 68.32
CA ARG A 548 5.35 22.38 67.32
C ARG A 548 5.54 21.00 67.95
N LEU A 549 5.06 19.96 67.28
CA LEU A 549 5.34 18.57 67.61
C LEU A 549 6.11 17.96 66.41
N GLU A 550 7.31 17.51 66.65
CA GLU A 550 8.26 17.07 65.63
C GLU A 550 8.66 15.63 65.86
N ASP A 551 8.71 14.81 64.78
CA ASP A 551 9.24 13.45 64.82
C ASP A 551 10.77 13.47 64.99
N ASN A 552 11.31 12.84 66.01
CA ASN A 552 12.74 12.80 66.30
C ASN A 552 13.57 12.03 65.26
N ALA A 553 12.93 11.05 64.57
CA ALA A 553 13.56 10.26 63.52
C ALA A 553 13.53 11.00 62.17
N ASN A 554 12.53 11.88 61.96
CA ASN A 554 12.38 12.67 60.74
C ASN A 554 11.93 14.10 61.05
N PRO A 555 12.88 15.04 61.27
CA PRO A 555 12.54 16.42 61.62
C PRO A 555 11.71 17.19 60.58
N THR A 556 11.56 16.68 59.35
CA THR A 556 10.68 17.30 58.36
C THR A 556 9.18 16.92 58.60
N ALA A 557 8.95 15.88 59.39
CA ALA A 557 7.62 15.47 59.82
C ALA A 557 7.25 16.20 61.13
N TYR A 558 6.55 17.29 61.02
CA TYR A 558 6.06 18.05 62.15
C TYR A 558 4.62 18.53 61.90
N GLY A 559 3.98 18.90 62.99
CA GLY A 559 2.71 19.61 62.95
C GLY A 559 2.69 20.74 63.93
N THR A 560 1.86 21.74 63.69
CA THR A 560 1.70 22.88 64.59
C THR A 560 0.24 23.08 64.98
N THR A 561 0.04 23.63 66.18
CA THR A 561 -1.24 24.09 66.68
C THR A 561 -1.04 25.32 67.55
N SER A 562 -2.09 25.98 68.02
CA SER A 562 -1.96 27.12 68.93
C SER A 562 -3.05 27.13 70.02
N PHE A 563 -2.79 27.85 71.08
CA PHE A 563 -3.77 28.20 72.09
C PHE A 563 -3.54 29.65 72.56
N THR A 564 -4.58 30.26 73.15
CA THR A 564 -4.57 31.68 73.55
C THR A 564 -4.40 31.86 75.06
N LEU A 565 -3.64 32.88 75.40
CA LEU A 565 -3.48 33.33 76.79
C LEU A 565 -4.49 34.44 77.11
N PHE A 566 -5.24 34.28 78.14
CA PHE A 566 -6.16 35.29 78.63
C PHE A 566 -5.72 35.84 79.99
N VAL A 567 -5.64 37.16 80.13
CA VAL A 567 -5.26 37.83 81.34
C VAL A 567 -6.49 38.61 81.85
N ASN A 568 -7.08 38.15 82.90
CA ASN A 568 -8.24 38.80 83.56
C ASN A 568 -7.73 39.89 84.50
N SER A 569 -8.41 41.06 84.51
CA SER A 569 -8.14 42.11 85.43
C SER A 569 -8.41 41.70 86.89
N LEU A 570 -7.61 42.16 87.82
CA LEU A 570 -7.89 41.97 89.25
C LEU A 570 -9.17 42.59 89.66
N PRO A 571 -9.94 41.96 90.57
CA PRO A 571 -11.22 42.54 91.06
C PRO A 571 -10.95 43.81 91.86
N THR A 572 -11.57 44.93 91.52
CA THR A 572 -11.53 46.18 92.30
C THR A 572 -12.46 46.09 93.49
N VAL A 573 -11.85 46.08 94.66
CA VAL A 573 -12.64 46.17 95.95
C VAL A 573 -12.77 47.62 96.31
N SER A 574 -14.01 48.19 96.26
CA SER A 574 -14.31 49.50 96.82
C SER A 574 -14.88 49.27 98.26
N ILE A 575 -14.10 49.74 99.26
CA ILE A 575 -14.58 49.76 100.66
C ILE A 575 -15.29 51.13 100.87
N THR A 576 -16.63 51.15 100.96
CA THR A 576 -17.36 52.31 101.44
C THR A 576 -17.37 52.22 103.00
N SER A 577 -16.65 53.09 103.66
CA SER A 577 -16.69 53.25 105.07
C SER A 577 -17.94 54.06 105.48
N ASP A 578 -18.97 53.43 106.01
CA ASP A 578 -20.02 54.13 106.76
C ASP A 578 -19.41 54.48 108.12
N SER A 579 -19.17 55.72 108.32
CA SER A 579 -18.85 56.22 109.68
C SER A 579 -20.16 56.21 110.55
N PRO A 580 -20.15 55.46 111.64
CA PRO A 580 -21.26 55.55 112.58
C PRO A 580 -21.27 56.94 113.28
N THR A 581 -22.27 57.75 113.08
CA THR A 581 -22.53 58.95 113.86
C THR A 581 -23.15 58.51 115.20
N CYS A 582 -22.33 58.62 116.28
CA CYS A 582 -22.87 58.52 117.63
C CYS A 582 -23.59 59.80 117.95
N THR A 583 -24.94 59.75 118.04
CA THR A 583 -25.73 60.81 118.72
C THR A 583 -25.88 60.42 120.19
N GLY A 584 -25.08 61.06 121.03
CA GLY A 584 -25.31 61.03 122.47
C GLY A 584 -26.40 62.00 122.82
N THR A 585 -27.36 61.47 123.57
CA THR A 585 -28.25 62.32 124.36
C THR A 585 -28.06 61.96 125.79
N SER A 586 -27.86 62.94 126.57
CA SER A 586 -27.69 63.18 127.98
C SER A 586 -28.35 62.25 128.94
#